data_fe59c15d8f7a118f926f2245fc549550
#
_entry.id   fe59c15d8f7a118f926f2245fc549550
#
_cell.length_a   1.000
_cell.length_b   1.000
_cell.length_c   1.000
_cell.angle_alpha   90.00
_cell.angle_beta   90.00
_cell.angle_gamma   90.00
#
_symmetry.space_group_name_H-M   'P 1'
#
loop_
_entity.id
_entity.type
_entity.pdbx_description
1 polymer ?
#
loop_
_entity_poly.entity_id
_entity_poly.type
_entity_poly.pdbx_seq_one_letter_code
_entity_poly.pdbx_strand_id
1 'polypeptide(L)'
;MSWGIAWPWNRRIVPHSSACGERRWRVESVGVAVVRKMDKREIAKILEEIGLLLELKGENPFKSNAYYNAARTIESLTDDVTELIASGRIRDLKGIGLALAEKLAELVGTGRLTYYEELKQSLPPGLLEMTAIPGMGPKKIRAVWEKLGITTMGELEYACVENRLVSLPGFGQKTQDKIRQGIRQLKRRRGFHLYANVIGEAERIVEVIRHSAEVRSAELVGELRRRLEVVQTISVLVSADRPQSVLEGLRQMGGLWELARAGDRIIGKSPLGIPVAVVVSEDMSAHVLLTATGSEEHLSELAARAARMKIPWNLTSDLGVKLAPKADSEEALYAALGLPFIEPELREGLGEIEAAETGLLKPLVEAWHIQGIFHNHTTYSDGSASLDDMVVAAKSLGYRYIGISDHSQSAFYANGLKEDRVREQHAAIDGLRKRTSGIAIFKGIEADILPDGMMDYPDEVLARFDFVIGSVHSRFNLPEEEQTARVIRALVNPYVTMLGHPTGRLLLSREGYRIDMKRVIDAAKQSDKVIEINANPHRLDLDWRLCRYAKEQGVKVSINPDAHATDGLEDVAFGVNVARKGGLEASEVVNTLGPDDILPALSAPHH
;
A
#
# COMPACT_ATOMS: atom_id res chain seq x y z
N MET A 1 -27.68 -16.36 -11.28
CA MET A 1 -27.90 -15.52 -10.08
C MET A 1 -26.62 -14.78 -9.87
N SER A 2 -26.60 -13.51 -10.23
CA SER A 2 -25.41 -12.66 -10.17
C SER A 2 -25.17 -12.23 -8.73
N TRP A 3 -24.09 -12.70 -8.15
CA TRP A 3 -23.59 -12.18 -6.87
C TRP A 3 -22.71 -10.98 -7.16
N GLY A 4 -23.31 -9.79 -7.13
CA GLY A 4 -22.56 -8.55 -7.05
C GLY A 4 -22.01 -8.42 -5.63
N ILE A 5 -20.68 -8.48 -5.49
CA ILE A 5 -19.99 -8.15 -4.23
C ILE A 5 -20.05 -6.64 -4.10
N ALA A 6 -21.06 -6.14 -3.38
CA ALA A 6 -21.12 -4.75 -2.96
C ALA A 6 -20.27 -4.62 -1.69
N TRP A 7 -19.23 -3.81 -1.76
CA TRP A 7 -18.48 -3.36 -0.60
C TRP A 7 -19.39 -2.57 0.35
N PRO A 8 -19.28 -2.69 1.68
CA PRO A 8 -20.18 -2.07 2.66
C PRO A 8 -20.07 -0.53 2.77
N TRP A 9 -19.41 0.15 1.87
CA TRP A 9 -19.14 1.59 1.95
C TRP A 9 -20.01 2.48 1.05
N ASN A 10 -21.20 2.00 0.63
CA ASN A 10 -22.17 2.88 -0.04
C ASN A 10 -22.97 3.68 0.98
N ARG A 11 -22.60 4.94 1.20
CA ARG A 11 -23.47 5.91 1.86
C ARG A 11 -24.81 5.97 1.13
N ARG A 12 -25.87 5.53 1.80
CA ARG A 12 -27.25 5.67 1.33
C ARG A 12 -27.59 7.16 1.16
N ILE A 13 -27.75 7.58 -0.08
CA ILE A 13 -28.48 8.81 -0.40
C ILE A 13 -29.96 8.43 -0.37
N VAL A 14 -30.70 8.99 0.60
CA VAL A 14 -32.15 8.84 0.70
C VAL A 14 -32.79 9.81 -0.29
N PRO A 15 -33.64 9.37 -1.22
CA PRO A 15 -34.37 10.30 -2.06
C PRO A 15 -35.58 10.87 -1.29
N HIS A 16 -35.63 12.15 -1.10
CA HIS A 16 -36.85 12.87 -0.76
C HIS A 16 -37.71 13.04 -2.02
N SER A 17 -38.90 12.45 -1.99
CA SER A 17 -39.96 12.67 -2.96
C SER A 17 -40.70 13.97 -2.68
N SER A 18 -40.82 14.86 -3.67
CA SER A 18 -42.07 15.61 -3.89
C SER A 18 -42.05 16.35 -5.23
N ALA A 19 -42.95 15.97 -6.02
CA ALA A 19 -43.82 16.60 -7.02
C ALA A 19 -43.44 17.92 -7.72
N CYS A 20 -43.57 17.83 -9.06
CA CYS A 20 -44.20 18.76 -9.98
C CYS A 20 -43.54 20.10 -10.32
N GLY A 21 -43.27 20.30 -11.63
CA GLY A 21 -43.03 21.62 -12.23
C GLY A 21 -42.02 21.61 -13.38
N GLU A 22 -42.55 21.41 -14.61
CA GLU A 22 -41.75 21.62 -15.84
C GLU A 22 -41.22 23.04 -15.88
N ARG A 23 -39.89 23.22 -15.96
CA ARG A 23 -39.25 24.41 -16.52
C ARG A 23 -38.02 23.99 -17.33
N ARG A 24 -38.12 24.24 -18.63
CA ARG A 24 -37.00 24.20 -19.57
C ARG A 24 -35.93 25.18 -19.12
N TRP A 25 -34.76 24.69 -18.74
CA TRP A 25 -33.56 25.50 -18.58
C TRP A 25 -32.70 25.37 -19.83
N ARG A 26 -32.53 26.49 -20.54
CA ARG A 26 -31.44 26.66 -21.49
C ARG A 26 -30.15 26.70 -20.69
N VAL A 27 -29.30 25.71 -20.90
CA VAL A 27 -27.94 25.72 -20.34
C VAL A 27 -27.06 26.47 -21.34
N GLU A 28 -26.79 27.73 -21.06
CA GLU A 28 -25.63 28.41 -21.66
C GLU A 28 -24.39 27.83 -20.98
N SER A 29 -23.52 27.18 -21.77
CA SER A 29 -22.25 26.59 -21.34
C SER A 29 -21.26 27.69 -21.00
N VAL A 30 -21.23 28.13 -19.75
CA VAL A 30 -20.08 28.80 -19.18
C VAL A 30 -19.23 27.68 -18.56
N GLY A 31 -18.08 27.41 -19.18
CA GLY A 31 -17.13 26.45 -18.69
C GLY A 31 -16.58 26.85 -17.31
N VAL A 32 -17.20 26.35 -16.24
CA VAL A 32 -16.62 26.41 -14.91
C VAL A 32 -15.60 25.28 -14.87
N ALA A 33 -14.32 25.61 -14.97
CA ALA A 33 -13.24 24.71 -14.65
C ALA A 33 -13.46 24.27 -13.20
N VAL A 34 -13.79 23.00 -13.00
CA VAL A 34 -13.84 22.39 -11.68
C VAL A 34 -12.42 22.42 -11.14
N VAL A 35 -12.10 23.39 -10.30
CA VAL A 35 -10.82 23.46 -9.58
C VAL A 35 -10.78 22.23 -8.68
N ARG A 36 -9.91 21.28 -8.99
CA ARG A 36 -9.67 20.08 -8.19
C ARG A 36 -9.25 20.52 -6.79
N LYS A 37 -9.99 20.12 -5.76
CA LYS A 37 -9.61 20.36 -4.37
C LYS A 37 -8.29 19.61 -4.09
N MET A 38 -7.22 20.35 -3.85
CA MET A 38 -5.91 19.75 -3.50
C MET A 38 -5.94 19.21 -2.08
N ASP A 39 -5.41 18.00 -1.88
CA ASP A 39 -5.21 17.42 -0.57
C ASP A 39 -4.01 18.08 0.14
N LYS A 40 -4.05 18.13 1.48
CA LYS A 40 -2.96 18.64 2.32
C LYS A 40 -1.62 17.95 2.05
N ARG A 41 -1.63 16.65 1.72
CA ARG A 41 -0.43 15.88 1.36
C ARG A 41 0.16 16.33 0.03
N GLU A 42 -0.68 16.65 -0.95
CA GLU A 42 -0.22 17.20 -2.24
C GLU A 42 0.44 18.57 -2.04
N ILE A 43 -0.14 19.40 -1.19
CA ILE A 43 0.41 20.72 -0.86
C ILE A 43 1.74 20.58 -0.12
N ALA A 44 1.81 19.75 0.90
CA ALA A 44 3.02 19.48 1.66
C ALA A 44 4.14 18.97 0.75
N LYS A 45 3.85 18.04 -0.13
CA LYS A 45 4.80 17.49 -1.12
C LYS A 45 5.37 18.59 -2.04
N ILE A 46 4.53 19.51 -2.54
CA ILE A 46 5.01 20.63 -3.36
C ILE A 46 5.95 21.54 -2.57
N LEU A 47 5.63 21.82 -1.30
CA LEU A 47 6.49 22.62 -0.44
C LEU A 47 7.84 21.93 -0.17
N GLU A 48 7.83 20.63 0.07
CA GLU A 48 9.06 19.82 0.23
C GLU A 48 9.92 19.87 -1.05
N GLU A 49 9.30 19.69 -2.22
CA GLU A 49 10.00 19.77 -3.49
C GLU A 49 10.59 21.18 -3.74
N ILE A 50 9.91 22.25 -3.35
CA ILE A 50 10.47 23.61 -3.41
C ILE A 50 11.70 23.72 -2.50
N GLY A 51 11.63 23.21 -1.26
CA GLY A 51 12.76 23.17 -0.34
C GLY A 51 13.96 22.45 -0.95
N LEU A 52 13.74 21.31 -1.55
CA LEU A 52 14.73 20.49 -2.24
C LEU A 52 15.35 21.20 -3.47
N LEU A 53 14.53 21.79 -4.31
CA LEU A 53 15.01 22.55 -5.47
C LEU A 53 15.89 23.76 -5.07
N LEU A 54 15.55 24.42 -3.98
CA LEU A 54 16.34 25.51 -3.43
C LEU A 54 17.71 25.01 -2.92
N GLU A 55 17.77 23.85 -2.28
CA GLU A 55 19.03 23.22 -1.86
C GLU A 55 19.88 22.81 -3.06
N LEU A 56 19.28 22.20 -4.09
CA LEU A 56 19.97 21.85 -5.33
C LEU A 56 20.54 23.09 -6.03
N LYS A 57 19.82 24.19 -6.00
CA LYS A 57 20.26 25.47 -6.54
C LYS A 57 21.33 26.17 -5.69
N GLY A 58 21.54 25.69 -4.46
CA GLY A 58 22.50 26.28 -3.51
C GLY A 58 22.03 27.57 -2.87
N GLU A 59 20.75 27.77 -2.81
CA GLU A 59 20.12 28.90 -2.11
C GLU A 59 20.38 28.82 -0.60
N ASN A 60 20.13 29.94 0.09
CA ASN A 60 20.33 30.03 1.54
C ASN A 60 19.54 28.92 2.28
N PRO A 61 20.20 28.12 3.16
CA PRO A 61 19.55 27.04 3.91
C PRO A 61 18.34 27.48 4.76
N PHE A 62 18.29 28.74 5.20
CA PHE A 62 17.12 29.25 5.90
C PHE A 62 15.87 29.30 5.02
N LYS A 63 16.07 29.52 3.71
CA LYS A 63 14.97 29.57 2.74
C LYS A 63 14.41 28.19 2.49
N SER A 64 15.25 27.18 2.25
CA SER A 64 14.82 25.78 2.09
C SER A 64 14.16 25.22 3.35
N ASN A 65 14.74 25.50 4.52
CA ASN A 65 14.17 25.07 5.80
C ASN A 65 12.79 25.69 6.08
N ALA A 66 12.53 26.92 5.63
CA ALA A 66 11.21 27.53 5.76
C ALA A 66 10.12 26.72 5.01
N TYR A 67 10.44 26.22 3.81
CA TYR A 67 9.53 25.39 3.03
C TYR A 67 9.35 23.99 3.66
N TYR A 68 10.40 23.34 4.14
CA TYR A 68 10.28 22.05 4.85
C TYR A 68 9.45 22.18 6.12
N ASN A 69 9.64 23.25 6.90
CA ASN A 69 8.85 23.48 8.09
C ASN A 69 7.38 23.76 7.76
N ALA A 70 7.11 24.52 6.70
CA ALA A 70 5.76 24.74 6.24
C ALA A 70 5.10 23.45 5.75
N ALA A 71 5.81 22.59 5.03
CA ALA A 71 5.34 21.27 4.61
C ALA A 71 4.88 20.43 5.80
N ARG A 72 5.73 20.28 6.82
CA ARG A 72 5.40 19.56 8.07
C ARG A 72 4.20 20.16 8.79
N THR A 73 4.13 21.51 8.86
CA THR A 73 2.99 22.20 9.47
C THR A 73 1.70 21.87 8.74
N ILE A 74 1.69 21.94 7.40
CA ILE A 74 0.52 21.60 6.58
C ILE A 74 0.12 20.14 6.73
N GLU A 75 1.08 19.23 6.71
CA GLU A 75 0.85 17.78 6.85
C GLU A 75 0.21 17.43 8.20
N SER A 76 0.65 18.09 9.27
CA SER A 76 0.15 17.87 10.63
C SER A 76 -1.21 18.53 10.93
N LEU A 77 -1.80 19.30 10.01
CA LEU A 77 -3.08 19.96 10.24
C LEU A 77 -4.23 18.96 10.34
N THR A 78 -5.08 19.16 11.33
CA THR A 78 -6.38 18.50 11.44
C THR A 78 -7.47 19.26 10.70
N ASP A 79 -7.32 20.58 10.57
CA ASP A 79 -8.26 21.47 9.89
C ASP A 79 -8.12 21.41 8.36
N ASP A 80 -9.20 21.73 7.65
CA ASP A 80 -9.17 21.82 6.18
C ASP A 80 -8.28 23.00 5.75
N VAL A 81 -7.17 22.70 5.07
CA VAL A 81 -6.19 23.68 4.58
C VAL A 81 -6.86 24.72 3.68
N THR A 82 -7.83 24.31 2.85
CA THR A 82 -8.56 25.20 1.93
C THR A 82 -9.35 26.24 2.72
N GLU A 83 -9.96 25.83 3.82
CA GLU A 83 -10.75 26.70 4.70
C GLU A 83 -9.86 27.69 5.48
N LEU A 84 -8.70 27.22 5.95
CA LEU A 84 -7.70 28.06 6.62
C LEU A 84 -7.13 29.14 5.65
N ILE A 85 -6.90 28.77 4.41
CA ILE A 85 -6.44 29.72 3.37
C ILE A 85 -7.55 30.73 3.03
N ALA A 86 -8.77 30.27 2.79
CA ALA A 86 -9.89 31.13 2.43
C ALA A 86 -10.25 32.13 3.54
N SER A 87 -10.11 31.73 4.81
CA SER A 87 -10.34 32.59 5.98
C SER A 87 -9.14 33.47 6.35
N GLY A 88 -7.98 33.31 5.69
CA GLY A 88 -6.75 34.02 6.01
C GLY A 88 -6.02 33.52 7.26
N ARG A 89 -6.59 32.58 8.00
CA ARG A 89 -6.02 31.99 9.25
C ARG A 89 -4.76 31.16 9.01
N ILE A 90 -4.45 30.80 7.76
CA ILE A 90 -3.21 30.10 7.42
C ILE A 90 -1.95 30.86 7.87
N ARG A 91 -2.03 32.20 8.02
CA ARG A 91 -0.93 33.07 8.47
C ARG A 91 -0.66 32.95 9.97
N ASP A 92 -1.61 32.46 10.73
CA ASP A 92 -1.49 32.29 12.19
C ASP A 92 -0.70 31.01 12.55
N LEU A 93 -0.46 30.17 11.55
CA LEU A 93 0.29 28.94 11.73
C LEU A 93 1.79 29.21 11.88
N LYS A 94 2.41 28.57 12.87
CA LYS A 94 3.83 28.68 13.13
C LYS A 94 4.66 28.27 11.90
N GLY A 95 5.49 29.18 11.41
CA GLY A 95 6.37 28.93 10.25
C GLY A 95 5.77 29.33 8.90
N ILE A 96 4.52 29.80 8.84
CA ILE A 96 3.89 30.28 7.60
C ILE A 96 3.81 31.82 7.63
N GLY A 97 4.82 32.46 7.05
CA GLY A 97 4.83 33.92 6.87
C GLY A 97 4.01 34.37 5.66
N LEU A 98 3.85 35.68 5.49
CA LEU A 98 3.04 36.31 4.44
C LEU A 98 3.34 35.75 3.03
N ALA A 99 4.61 35.70 2.64
CA ALA A 99 5.02 35.21 1.32
C ALA A 99 4.69 33.73 1.06
N LEU A 100 4.69 32.88 2.10
CA LEU A 100 4.27 31.48 2.01
C LEU A 100 2.75 31.37 1.93
N ALA A 101 2.02 32.17 2.72
CA ALA A 101 0.56 32.20 2.70
C ALA A 101 0.02 32.63 1.32
N GLU A 102 0.64 33.61 0.67
CA GLU A 102 0.28 34.04 -0.70
C GLU A 102 0.50 32.91 -1.72
N LYS A 103 1.63 32.20 -1.63
CA LYS A 103 1.90 31.04 -2.49
C LYS A 103 0.94 29.88 -2.27
N LEU A 104 0.57 29.61 -1.02
CA LEU A 104 -0.44 28.61 -0.69
C LEU A 104 -1.81 28.99 -1.23
N ALA A 105 -2.17 30.27 -1.17
CA ALA A 105 -3.42 30.77 -1.74
C ALA A 105 -3.43 30.64 -3.27
N GLU A 106 -2.32 30.96 -3.96
CA GLU A 106 -2.17 30.73 -5.40
C GLU A 106 -2.34 29.23 -5.74
N LEU A 107 -1.59 28.36 -5.02
CA LEU A 107 -1.59 26.92 -5.26
C LEU A 107 -2.98 26.31 -5.12
N VAL A 108 -3.67 26.60 -4.01
CA VAL A 108 -5.00 26.04 -3.73
C VAL A 108 -6.08 26.66 -4.60
N GLY A 109 -5.97 27.98 -4.90
CA GLY A 109 -6.96 28.67 -5.72
C GLY A 109 -6.89 28.33 -7.21
N THR A 110 -5.70 28.04 -7.74
CA THR A 110 -5.46 27.81 -9.17
C THR A 110 -5.07 26.38 -9.50
N GLY A 111 -4.70 25.57 -8.51
CA GLY A 111 -4.11 24.24 -8.69
C GLY A 111 -2.66 24.29 -9.19
N ARG A 112 -2.04 25.48 -9.28
CA ARG A 112 -0.68 25.71 -9.77
C ARG A 112 0.03 26.76 -8.93
N LEU A 113 1.36 26.67 -8.88
CA LEU A 113 2.21 27.64 -8.21
C LEU A 113 3.30 28.10 -9.18
N THR A 114 3.18 29.32 -9.69
CA THR A 114 4.11 29.89 -10.68
C THR A 114 5.55 29.81 -10.22
N TYR A 115 5.81 30.17 -8.98
CA TYR A 115 7.15 30.09 -8.39
C TYR A 115 7.75 28.67 -8.41
N TYR A 116 6.94 27.64 -8.18
CA TYR A 116 7.38 26.24 -8.23
C TYR A 116 7.72 25.80 -9.65
N GLU A 117 6.89 26.18 -10.63
CA GLU A 117 7.14 25.85 -12.04
C GLU A 117 8.41 26.54 -12.57
N GLU A 118 8.60 27.82 -12.26
CA GLU A 118 9.83 28.56 -12.61
C GLU A 118 11.08 27.93 -11.96
N LEU A 119 10.96 27.53 -10.70
CA LEU A 119 12.06 26.88 -9.98
C LEU A 119 12.42 25.52 -10.59
N LYS A 120 11.42 24.71 -10.96
CA LYS A 120 11.65 23.45 -11.68
C LYS A 120 12.32 23.67 -13.03
N GLN A 121 11.87 24.64 -13.80
CA GLN A 121 12.47 24.96 -15.10
C GLN A 121 13.90 25.50 -15.01
N SER A 122 14.29 26.05 -13.86
CA SER A 122 15.64 26.58 -13.65
C SER A 122 16.71 25.54 -13.39
N LEU A 123 16.35 24.26 -13.27
CA LEU A 123 17.25 23.13 -12.99
C LEU A 123 17.04 22.01 -14.02
N PRO A 124 18.09 21.26 -14.38
CA PRO A 124 17.94 20.06 -15.18
C PRO A 124 17.01 19.04 -14.51
N PRO A 125 16.00 18.51 -15.23
CA PRO A 125 15.00 17.60 -14.64
C PRO A 125 15.58 16.34 -13.98
N GLY A 126 16.66 15.79 -14.53
CA GLY A 126 17.29 14.59 -14.01
C GLY A 126 17.94 14.76 -12.63
N LEU A 127 18.20 15.99 -12.20
CA LEU A 127 18.73 16.21 -10.84
C LEU A 127 17.70 15.85 -9.76
N LEU A 128 16.43 16.10 -10.02
CA LEU A 128 15.34 15.66 -9.15
C LEU A 128 15.23 14.13 -9.13
N GLU A 129 15.35 13.48 -10.28
CA GLU A 129 15.33 12.02 -10.34
C GLU A 129 16.43 11.37 -9.48
N MET A 130 17.62 12.01 -9.42
CA MET A 130 18.75 11.52 -8.61
C MET A 130 18.48 11.53 -7.10
N THR A 131 17.53 12.33 -6.61
CA THR A 131 17.15 12.37 -5.19
C THR A 131 16.54 11.06 -4.70
N ALA A 132 15.97 10.28 -5.62
CA ALA A 132 15.43 8.95 -5.34
C ALA A 132 16.52 7.88 -5.10
N ILE A 133 17.79 8.19 -5.38
CA ILE A 133 18.89 7.25 -5.12
C ILE A 133 19.27 7.31 -3.64
N PRO A 134 19.24 6.18 -2.91
CA PRO A 134 19.65 6.13 -1.51
C PRO A 134 21.07 6.69 -1.31
N GLY A 135 21.19 7.69 -0.44
CA GLY A 135 22.47 8.34 -0.13
C GLY A 135 22.92 9.45 -1.10
N MET A 136 22.11 9.77 -2.12
CA MET A 136 22.28 10.93 -3.01
C MET A 136 21.45 12.12 -2.50
N GLY A 137 21.89 12.73 -1.40
CA GLY A 137 21.27 13.98 -0.94
C GLY A 137 21.64 15.20 -1.81
N PRO A 138 20.91 16.34 -1.66
CA PRO A 138 21.06 17.53 -2.50
C PRO A 138 22.51 18.02 -2.66
N LYS A 139 23.30 17.99 -1.59
CA LYS A 139 24.73 18.39 -1.62
C LYS A 139 25.56 17.51 -2.56
N LYS A 140 25.30 16.20 -2.56
CA LYS A 140 26.01 15.26 -3.45
C LYS A 140 25.56 15.41 -4.90
N ILE A 141 24.25 15.57 -5.12
CA ILE A 141 23.70 15.80 -6.47
C ILE A 141 24.28 17.08 -7.05
N ARG A 142 24.31 18.14 -6.27
CA ARG A 142 24.93 19.40 -6.68
C ARG A 142 26.41 19.23 -7.01
N ALA A 143 27.16 18.48 -6.19
CA ALA A 143 28.58 18.24 -6.44
C ALA A 143 28.84 17.48 -7.77
N VAL A 144 28.02 16.46 -8.10
CA VAL A 144 28.16 15.75 -9.39
C VAL A 144 27.72 16.62 -10.57
N TRP A 145 26.72 17.46 -10.40
CA TRP A 145 26.30 18.40 -11.41
C TRP A 145 27.36 19.50 -11.67
N GLU A 146 27.76 20.23 -10.64
CA GLU A 146 28.70 21.36 -10.78
C GLU A 146 30.12 20.93 -11.17
N LYS A 147 30.58 19.76 -10.68
CA LYS A 147 31.97 19.31 -10.89
C LYS A 147 32.16 18.39 -12.10
N LEU A 148 31.14 17.59 -12.46
CA LEU A 148 31.22 16.61 -13.54
C LEU A 148 30.24 16.89 -14.69
N GLY A 149 29.39 17.92 -14.56
CA GLY A 149 28.38 18.28 -15.58
C GLY A 149 27.25 17.24 -15.71
N ILE A 150 27.08 16.36 -14.73
CA ILE A 150 26.10 15.27 -14.76
C ILE A 150 24.70 15.82 -14.50
N THR A 151 23.80 15.63 -15.44
CA THR A 151 22.42 16.15 -15.39
C THR A 151 21.35 15.08 -15.49
N THR A 152 21.72 13.85 -15.88
CA THR A 152 20.79 12.73 -16.07
C THR A 152 21.22 11.49 -15.29
N MET A 153 20.24 10.61 -15.00
CA MET A 153 20.49 9.32 -14.37
C MET A 153 21.44 8.43 -15.16
N GLY A 154 21.36 8.49 -16.50
CA GLY A 154 22.25 7.70 -17.39
C GLY A 154 23.69 8.17 -17.32
N GLU A 155 23.92 9.48 -17.33
CA GLU A 155 25.27 10.06 -17.17
C GLU A 155 25.86 9.72 -15.79
N LEU A 156 25.04 9.75 -14.73
CA LEU A 156 25.46 9.37 -13.39
C LEU A 156 25.87 7.88 -13.33
N GLU A 157 25.09 7.00 -13.95
CA GLU A 157 25.42 5.57 -14.03
C GLU A 157 26.73 5.34 -14.79
N TYR A 158 26.89 6.00 -15.92
CA TYR A 158 28.10 5.90 -16.73
C TYR A 158 29.33 6.41 -15.97
N ALA A 159 29.21 7.54 -15.27
CA ALA A 159 30.26 8.07 -14.42
C ALA A 159 30.65 7.11 -13.26
N CYS A 160 29.68 6.35 -12.73
CA CYS A 160 29.96 5.28 -11.76
C CYS A 160 30.72 4.10 -12.40
N VAL A 161 30.44 3.75 -13.66
CA VAL A 161 31.16 2.68 -14.38
C VAL A 161 32.61 3.07 -14.61
N GLU A 162 32.85 4.33 -14.97
CA GLU A 162 34.19 4.87 -15.23
C GLU A 162 34.95 5.32 -13.97
N ASN A 163 34.43 5.06 -12.77
CA ASN A 163 35.01 5.48 -11.48
C ASN A 163 35.24 7.00 -11.34
N ARG A 164 34.50 7.83 -12.06
CA ARG A 164 34.65 9.29 -12.04
C ARG A 164 34.20 9.94 -10.75
N LEU A 165 33.23 9.33 -10.03
CA LEU A 165 32.72 9.87 -8.78
C LEU A 165 33.75 9.78 -7.63
N VAL A 166 34.60 8.75 -7.65
CA VAL A 166 35.57 8.49 -6.56
C VAL A 166 36.54 9.66 -6.35
N SER A 167 36.80 10.45 -7.40
CA SER A 167 37.63 11.65 -7.34
C SER A 167 37.00 12.84 -6.61
N LEU A 168 35.67 12.78 -6.36
CA LEU A 168 34.96 13.88 -5.70
C LEU A 168 35.01 13.75 -4.17
N PRO A 169 35.18 14.87 -3.43
CA PRO A 169 35.09 14.86 -1.98
C PRO A 169 33.76 14.28 -1.48
N GLY A 170 33.83 13.29 -0.59
CA GLY A 170 32.65 12.60 -0.05
C GLY A 170 32.11 11.45 -0.91
N PHE A 171 32.78 11.11 -2.00
CA PHE A 171 32.48 9.97 -2.86
C PHE A 171 33.65 8.97 -2.84
N GLY A 172 33.69 8.09 -1.85
CA GLY A 172 34.61 6.95 -1.91
C GLY A 172 34.00 5.78 -2.70
N GLN A 173 34.81 4.74 -2.99
CA GLN A 173 34.37 3.56 -3.75
C GLN A 173 33.04 2.99 -3.24
N LYS A 174 32.89 2.80 -1.92
CA LYS A 174 31.65 2.31 -1.30
C LYS A 174 30.43 3.19 -1.61
N THR A 175 30.61 4.51 -1.70
CA THR A 175 29.53 5.44 -2.00
C THR A 175 29.12 5.31 -3.47
N GLN A 176 30.10 5.24 -4.39
CA GLN A 176 29.85 5.03 -5.79
C GLN A 176 29.14 3.70 -6.05
N ASP A 177 29.58 2.61 -5.41
CA ASP A 177 28.93 1.31 -5.54
C ASP A 177 27.47 1.32 -5.05
N LYS A 178 27.19 2.01 -3.93
CA LYS A 178 25.82 2.22 -3.44
C LYS A 178 24.96 3.02 -4.42
N ILE A 179 25.51 4.08 -5.01
CA ILE A 179 24.81 4.88 -6.03
C ILE A 179 24.48 4.01 -7.22
N ARG A 180 25.45 3.24 -7.73
CA ARG A 180 25.26 2.32 -8.85
C ARG A 180 24.19 1.27 -8.55
N GLN A 181 24.18 0.71 -7.34
CA GLN A 181 23.14 -0.21 -6.89
C GLN A 181 21.77 0.47 -6.83
N GLY A 182 21.69 1.67 -6.26
CA GLY A 182 20.46 2.47 -6.19
C GLY A 182 19.89 2.78 -7.58
N ILE A 183 20.73 3.15 -8.55
CA ILE A 183 20.31 3.38 -9.95
C ILE A 183 19.72 2.10 -10.54
N ARG A 184 20.37 0.95 -10.33
CA ARG A 184 19.85 -0.34 -10.82
C ARG A 184 18.50 -0.69 -10.20
N GLN A 185 18.33 -0.44 -8.90
CA GLN A 185 17.07 -0.66 -8.21
C GLN A 185 15.95 0.27 -8.73
N LEU A 186 16.24 1.56 -8.93
CA LEU A 186 15.29 2.51 -9.51
C LEU A 186 14.88 2.11 -10.94
N LYS A 187 15.84 1.66 -11.77
CA LYS A 187 15.52 1.18 -13.12
C LYS A 187 14.63 -0.06 -13.10
N ARG A 188 14.85 -0.99 -12.15
CA ARG A 188 13.99 -2.18 -11.98
C ARG A 188 12.59 -1.80 -11.49
N ARG A 189 12.45 -0.73 -10.71
CA ARG A 189 11.18 -0.25 -10.13
C ARG A 189 10.44 0.73 -11.03
N ARG A 190 11.04 1.19 -12.12
CA ARG A 190 10.43 2.16 -13.02
C ARG A 190 9.18 1.57 -13.66
N GLY A 191 8.05 2.23 -13.46
CA GLY A 191 6.74 1.77 -13.95
C GLY A 191 5.98 0.85 -12.99
N PHE A 192 6.49 0.59 -11.79
CA PHE A 192 5.74 -0.09 -10.75
C PHE A 192 5.08 0.90 -9.79
N HIS A 193 3.86 0.56 -9.38
CA HIS A 193 3.05 1.36 -8.46
C HIS A 193 2.52 0.46 -7.34
N LEU A 194 2.38 1.01 -6.12
CA LEU A 194 1.71 0.28 -5.03
C LEU A 194 0.25 0.03 -5.41
N TYR A 195 -0.24 -1.17 -5.16
CA TYR A 195 -1.64 -1.54 -5.38
C TYR A 195 -2.61 -0.51 -4.77
N ALA A 196 -2.37 -0.12 -3.51
CA ALA A 196 -3.19 0.85 -2.80
C ALA A 196 -3.28 2.22 -3.48
N ASN A 197 -2.20 2.67 -4.14
CA ASN A 197 -2.18 3.95 -4.86
C ASN A 197 -2.94 3.88 -6.19
N VAL A 198 -3.22 2.68 -6.69
CA VAL A 198 -3.77 2.45 -8.03
C VAL A 198 -5.24 2.04 -7.98
N ILE A 199 -5.63 1.25 -6.98
CA ILE A 199 -6.95 0.57 -6.97
C ILE A 199 -8.12 1.56 -7.04
N GLY A 200 -8.10 2.63 -6.26
CA GLY A 200 -9.18 3.63 -6.28
C GLY A 200 -9.30 4.36 -7.61
N GLU A 201 -8.18 4.57 -8.31
CA GLU A 201 -8.20 5.13 -9.66
C GLU A 201 -8.72 4.12 -10.69
N ALA A 202 -8.30 2.88 -10.57
CA ALA A 202 -8.72 1.79 -11.45
C ALA A 202 -10.23 1.53 -11.34
N GLU A 203 -10.78 1.53 -10.13
CA GLU A 203 -12.23 1.39 -9.90
C GLU A 203 -13.01 2.55 -10.49
N ARG A 204 -12.51 3.79 -10.34
CA ARG A 204 -13.14 4.96 -10.99
C ARG A 204 -13.14 4.85 -12.51
N ILE A 205 -12.04 4.39 -13.11
CA ILE A 205 -11.95 4.18 -14.55
C ILE A 205 -13.00 3.13 -15.00
N VAL A 206 -13.09 2.01 -14.30
CA VAL A 206 -14.09 0.96 -14.59
C VAL A 206 -15.50 1.50 -14.47
N GLU A 207 -15.79 2.27 -13.42
CA GLU A 207 -17.12 2.86 -13.20
C GLU A 207 -17.51 3.84 -14.31
N VAL A 208 -16.58 4.69 -14.73
CA VAL A 208 -16.79 5.60 -15.88
C VAL A 208 -17.05 4.80 -17.16
N ILE A 209 -16.29 3.74 -17.40
CA ILE A 209 -16.49 2.87 -18.58
C ILE A 209 -17.86 2.19 -18.55
N ARG A 210 -18.28 1.66 -17.40
CA ARG A 210 -19.60 1.00 -17.22
C ARG A 210 -20.78 1.90 -17.54
N HIS A 211 -20.66 3.20 -17.31
CA HIS A 211 -21.70 4.17 -17.62
C HIS A 211 -21.82 4.53 -19.12
N SER A 212 -20.92 4.02 -19.96
CA SER A 212 -21.02 4.21 -21.42
C SER A 212 -22.17 3.40 -22.01
N ALA A 213 -23.00 4.02 -22.84
CA ALA A 213 -24.25 3.42 -23.36
C ALA A 213 -24.07 2.13 -24.18
N GLU A 214 -22.87 1.85 -24.66
CA GLU A 214 -22.58 0.68 -25.51
C GLU A 214 -21.81 -0.42 -24.75
N VAL A 215 -21.51 -0.20 -23.47
CA VAL A 215 -20.79 -1.15 -22.62
C VAL A 215 -21.78 -2.04 -21.89
N ARG A 216 -21.63 -3.36 -22.03
CA ARG A 216 -22.41 -4.35 -21.27
C ARG A 216 -21.82 -4.62 -19.90
N SER A 217 -20.49 -4.71 -19.83
CA SER A 217 -19.76 -4.93 -18.59
C SER A 217 -18.32 -4.47 -18.73
N ALA A 218 -17.70 -4.13 -17.60
CA ALA A 218 -16.28 -3.79 -17.50
C ALA A 218 -15.73 -4.33 -16.19
N GLU A 219 -14.56 -4.99 -16.25
CA GLU A 219 -13.93 -5.65 -15.12
C GLU A 219 -12.44 -5.32 -15.07
N LEU A 220 -11.90 -5.14 -13.85
CA LEU A 220 -10.47 -5.15 -13.64
C LEU A 220 -9.91 -6.55 -13.88
N VAL A 221 -8.78 -6.62 -14.57
CA VAL A 221 -8.10 -7.89 -14.87
C VAL A 221 -6.60 -7.78 -14.59
N GLY A 222 -5.84 -8.83 -14.90
CA GLY A 222 -4.39 -8.85 -14.72
C GLY A 222 -3.97 -8.73 -13.26
N GLU A 223 -2.91 -7.96 -13.02
CA GLU A 223 -2.27 -7.78 -11.71
C GLU A 223 -3.23 -7.26 -10.63
N LEU A 224 -4.14 -6.33 -11.00
CA LEU A 224 -5.11 -5.77 -10.05
C LEU A 224 -6.15 -6.80 -9.61
N ARG A 225 -6.66 -7.63 -10.52
CA ARG A 225 -7.60 -8.69 -10.15
C ARG A 225 -6.93 -9.77 -9.32
N ARG A 226 -5.66 -10.06 -9.59
CA ARG A 226 -4.84 -10.99 -8.78
C ARG A 226 -4.32 -10.37 -7.49
N ARG A 227 -4.59 -9.09 -7.22
CA ARG A 227 -4.22 -8.37 -5.99
C ARG A 227 -2.71 -8.42 -5.70
N LEU A 228 -1.88 -8.19 -6.72
CA LEU A 228 -0.44 -8.04 -6.53
C LEU A 228 -0.14 -6.79 -5.69
N GLU A 229 0.82 -6.88 -4.78
CA GLU A 229 1.24 -5.78 -3.91
C GLU A 229 1.78 -4.55 -4.67
N VAL A 230 2.34 -4.81 -5.86
CA VAL A 230 2.80 -3.80 -6.81
C VAL A 230 2.31 -4.14 -8.20
N VAL A 231 1.91 -3.13 -8.96
CA VAL A 231 1.31 -3.27 -10.29
C VAL A 231 1.96 -2.31 -11.28
N GLN A 232 1.93 -2.68 -12.55
CA GLN A 232 2.51 -1.85 -13.64
C GLN A 232 1.44 -1.15 -14.46
N THR A 233 0.26 -1.76 -14.60
CA THR A 233 -0.76 -1.32 -15.54
C THR A 233 -2.15 -1.51 -14.95
N ILE A 234 -3.02 -0.53 -15.14
CA ILE A 234 -4.45 -0.68 -14.92
C ILE A 234 -5.01 -1.40 -16.14
N SER A 235 -5.33 -2.68 -16.00
CA SER A 235 -5.88 -3.50 -17.07
C SER A 235 -7.39 -3.67 -16.88
N VAL A 236 -8.17 -3.30 -17.91
CA VAL A 236 -9.64 -3.37 -17.90
C VAL A 236 -10.09 -4.19 -19.09
N LEU A 237 -10.95 -5.19 -18.84
CA LEU A 237 -11.64 -5.92 -19.87
C LEU A 237 -13.06 -5.36 -19.99
N VAL A 238 -13.47 -5.03 -21.21
CA VAL A 238 -14.79 -4.44 -21.52
C VAL A 238 -15.51 -5.33 -22.51
N SER A 239 -16.79 -5.64 -22.24
CA SER A 239 -17.70 -6.28 -23.19
C SER A 239 -18.65 -5.27 -23.79
N ALA A 240 -18.80 -5.29 -25.12
CA ALA A 240 -19.65 -4.39 -25.86
C ALA A 240 -20.17 -5.02 -27.16
N ASP A 241 -21.40 -4.64 -27.58
CA ASP A 241 -21.97 -5.11 -28.86
C ASP A 241 -21.23 -4.53 -30.08
N ARG A 242 -20.65 -3.33 -29.90
CA ARG A 242 -19.91 -2.63 -30.94
C ARG A 242 -18.55 -2.13 -30.39
N PRO A 243 -17.54 -3.01 -30.32
CA PRO A 243 -16.24 -2.66 -29.73
C PRO A 243 -15.62 -1.40 -30.33
N GLN A 244 -15.78 -1.19 -31.63
CA GLN A 244 -15.20 -0.01 -32.31
C GLN A 244 -15.79 1.30 -31.80
N SER A 245 -17.11 1.37 -31.60
CA SER A 245 -17.77 2.58 -31.07
C SER A 245 -17.33 2.87 -29.64
N VAL A 246 -17.16 1.82 -28.80
CA VAL A 246 -16.66 1.98 -27.43
C VAL A 246 -15.21 2.49 -27.44
N LEU A 247 -14.35 1.93 -28.31
CA LEU A 247 -12.97 2.40 -28.46
C LEU A 247 -12.89 3.88 -28.88
N GLU A 248 -13.79 4.32 -29.77
CA GLU A 248 -13.88 5.72 -30.17
C GLU A 248 -14.43 6.62 -29.06
N GLY A 249 -15.46 6.15 -28.36
CA GLY A 249 -16.04 6.84 -27.20
C GLY A 249 -15.04 7.04 -26.07
N LEU A 250 -14.26 6.01 -25.74
CA LEU A 250 -13.20 6.10 -24.71
C LEU A 250 -12.13 7.15 -25.03
N ARG A 251 -11.84 7.38 -26.33
CA ARG A 251 -10.90 8.44 -26.75
C ARG A 251 -11.44 9.85 -26.51
N GLN A 252 -12.75 10.00 -26.45
CA GLN A 252 -13.44 11.28 -26.24
C GLN A 252 -13.76 11.52 -24.76
N MET A 253 -13.73 10.44 -23.94
CA MET A 253 -13.97 10.56 -22.50
C MET A 253 -12.78 11.26 -21.83
N GLY A 254 -13.03 12.41 -21.20
CA GLY A 254 -12.04 13.06 -20.34
C GLY A 254 -11.65 12.14 -19.18
N GLY A 255 -10.35 12.06 -18.88
CA GLY A 255 -9.85 11.28 -17.74
C GLY A 255 -8.84 10.19 -18.10
N LEU A 256 -8.63 9.91 -19.38
CA LEU A 256 -7.50 9.14 -19.88
C LEU A 256 -6.67 9.97 -20.83
N TRP A 257 -5.33 9.92 -20.69
CA TRP A 257 -4.37 10.71 -21.45
C TRP A 257 -3.54 9.85 -22.39
N GLU A 258 -3.01 10.47 -23.44
CA GLU A 258 -2.12 9.80 -24.40
C GLU A 258 -2.71 8.53 -25.02
N LEU A 259 -4.02 8.53 -25.29
CA LEU A 259 -4.70 7.34 -25.80
C LEU A 259 -4.23 6.99 -27.23
N ALA A 260 -3.69 5.80 -27.37
CA ALA A 260 -3.33 5.20 -28.63
C ALA A 260 -4.05 3.86 -28.81
N ARG A 261 -4.47 3.57 -30.04
CA ARG A 261 -5.03 2.27 -30.37
C ARG A 261 -3.94 1.29 -30.75
N ALA A 262 -3.96 0.10 -30.15
CA ALA A 262 -3.07 -1.02 -30.48
C ALA A 262 -3.93 -2.27 -30.74
N GLY A 263 -4.40 -2.45 -31.98
CA GLY A 263 -5.29 -3.54 -32.37
C GLY A 263 -6.68 -3.42 -31.73
N ASP A 264 -7.02 -4.39 -30.91
CA ASP A 264 -8.25 -4.50 -30.09
C ASP A 264 -8.15 -3.80 -28.72
N ARG A 265 -7.04 -3.12 -28.47
CA ARG A 265 -6.74 -2.46 -27.19
C ARG A 265 -6.62 -0.96 -27.35
N ILE A 266 -7.01 -0.25 -26.29
CA ILE A 266 -6.60 1.13 -26.08
C ILE A 266 -5.53 1.11 -24.99
N ILE A 267 -4.41 1.76 -25.27
CA ILE A 267 -3.33 2.00 -24.32
C ILE A 267 -3.32 3.50 -24.03
N GLY A 268 -3.13 3.86 -22.79
CA GLY A 268 -3.07 5.27 -22.39
C GLY A 268 -2.49 5.43 -21.01
N LYS A 269 -2.73 6.59 -20.41
CA LYS A 269 -2.34 6.90 -19.04
C LYS A 269 -3.53 7.44 -18.26
N SER A 270 -3.61 7.09 -17.00
CA SER A 270 -4.54 7.70 -16.06
C SER A 270 -4.09 9.14 -15.70
N PRO A 271 -4.93 9.95 -15.04
CA PRO A 271 -4.54 11.26 -14.50
C PRO A 271 -3.31 11.22 -13.57
N LEU A 272 -3.06 10.10 -12.93
CA LEU A 272 -1.88 9.87 -12.08
C LEU A 272 -0.64 9.42 -12.87
N GLY A 273 -0.73 9.36 -14.22
CA GLY A 273 0.36 8.94 -15.09
C GLY A 273 0.59 7.41 -15.13
N ILE A 274 -0.32 6.62 -14.55
CA ILE A 274 -0.24 5.15 -14.53
C ILE A 274 -0.66 4.63 -15.90
N PRO A 275 0.09 3.67 -16.51
CA PRO A 275 -0.33 3.02 -17.74
C PRO A 275 -1.72 2.37 -17.61
N VAL A 276 -2.56 2.54 -18.61
CA VAL A 276 -3.89 1.92 -18.69
C VAL A 276 -3.99 1.13 -19.98
N ALA A 277 -4.48 -0.09 -19.90
CA ALA A 277 -4.79 -0.94 -21.04
C ALA A 277 -6.27 -1.35 -20.96
N VAL A 278 -7.07 -0.90 -21.91
CA VAL A 278 -8.48 -1.30 -22.04
C VAL A 278 -8.60 -2.23 -23.22
N VAL A 279 -9.02 -3.45 -22.96
CA VAL A 279 -9.31 -4.46 -23.98
C VAL A 279 -10.82 -4.50 -24.18
N VAL A 280 -11.27 -4.33 -25.42
CA VAL A 280 -12.71 -4.38 -25.74
C VAL A 280 -13.00 -5.61 -26.58
N SER A 281 -13.90 -6.45 -26.08
CA SER A 281 -14.33 -7.69 -26.72
C SER A 281 -15.85 -7.68 -26.96
N GLU A 282 -16.31 -8.37 -27.99
CA GLU A 282 -17.73 -8.63 -28.16
C GLU A 282 -18.27 -9.60 -27.10
N ASP A 283 -17.39 -10.39 -26.53
CA ASP A 283 -17.71 -11.42 -25.55
C ASP A 283 -16.87 -11.28 -24.30
N MET A 284 -17.50 -11.33 -23.12
CA MET A 284 -16.84 -11.52 -21.84
C MET A 284 -16.98 -12.98 -21.40
N SER A 285 -16.65 -13.90 -22.31
CA SER A 285 -16.64 -15.31 -21.96
C SER A 285 -15.62 -15.60 -20.85
N ALA A 286 -15.87 -16.66 -20.14
CA ALA A 286 -15.00 -17.15 -19.09
C ALA A 286 -13.53 -17.31 -19.55
N HIS A 287 -13.32 -17.67 -20.81
CA HIS A 287 -11.99 -17.81 -21.40
C HIS A 287 -11.26 -16.47 -21.53
N VAL A 288 -11.95 -15.44 -22.04
CA VAL A 288 -11.38 -14.09 -22.18
C VAL A 288 -11.03 -13.53 -20.82
N LEU A 289 -11.91 -13.68 -19.83
CA LEU A 289 -11.69 -13.23 -18.47
C LEU A 289 -10.52 -13.98 -17.80
N LEU A 290 -10.47 -15.31 -17.95
CA LEU A 290 -9.38 -16.12 -17.42
C LEU A 290 -8.04 -15.72 -18.04
N THR A 291 -7.99 -15.60 -19.38
CA THR A 291 -6.77 -15.21 -20.11
C THR A 291 -6.30 -13.80 -19.75
N ALA A 292 -7.23 -12.84 -19.67
CA ALA A 292 -6.90 -11.46 -19.31
C ALA A 292 -6.47 -11.34 -17.84
N THR A 293 -6.90 -12.24 -16.96
CA THR A 293 -6.52 -12.28 -15.55
C THR A 293 -5.11 -12.85 -15.38
N GLY A 294 -4.72 -13.92 -16.09
CA GLY A 294 -3.41 -14.60 -16.02
C GLY A 294 -3.18 -15.23 -14.65
N SER A 295 -1.97 -15.51 -14.15
CA SER A 295 -0.66 -15.20 -14.74
C SER A 295 -0.32 -16.07 -15.96
N GLU A 296 0.82 -15.79 -16.62
CA GLU A 296 1.28 -16.64 -17.74
C GLU A 296 1.62 -18.04 -17.25
N GLU A 297 2.22 -18.16 -16.08
CA GLU A 297 2.57 -19.42 -15.43
C GLU A 297 1.33 -20.25 -15.15
N HIS A 298 0.31 -19.65 -14.52
CA HIS A 298 -0.98 -20.31 -14.24
C HIS A 298 -1.66 -20.79 -15.52
N LEU A 299 -1.74 -19.95 -16.56
CA LEU A 299 -2.33 -20.32 -17.85
C LEU A 299 -1.56 -21.45 -18.53
N SER A 300 -0.22 -21.43 -18.43
CA SER A 300 0.64 -22.48 -18.96
C SER A 300 0.40 -23.83 -18.26
N GLU A 301 0.25 -23.84 -16.95
CA GLU A 301 -0.05 -25.06 -16.18
C GLU A 301 -1.45 -25.62 -16.50
N LEU A 302 -2.47 -24.74 -16.64
CA LEU A 302 -3.80 -25.15 -17.12
C LEU A 302 -3.74 -25.77 -18.51
N ALA A 303 -2.98 -25.17 -19.43
CA ALA A 303 -2.78 -25.71 -20.78
C ALA A 303 -2.10 -27.08 -20.76
N ALA A 304 -1.06 -27.25 -19.94
CA ALA A 304 -0.37 -28.53 -19.77
C ALA A 304 -1.32 -29.60 -19.19
N ARG A 305 -2.18 -29.23 -18.24
CA ARG A 305 -3.22 -30.14 -17.71
C ARG A 305 -4.24 -30.55 -18.77
N ALA A 306 -4.78 -29.58 -19.52
CA ALA A 306 -5.74 -29.85 -20.58
C ALA A 306 -5.14 -30.81 -21.63
N ALA A 307 -3.87 -30.63 -21.99
CA ALA A 307 -3.14 -31.52 -22.90
C ALA A 307 -3.04 -32.95 -22.34
N ARG A 308 -2.74 -33.13 -21.05
CA ARG A 308 -2.76 -34.45 -20.39
C ARG A 308 -4.13 -35.12 -20.46
N MET A 309 -5.20 -34.35 -20.32
CA MET A 309 -6.59 -34.82 -20.38
C MET A 309 -7.12 -34.94 -21.81
N LYS A 310 -6.34 -34.58 -22.83
CA LYS A 310 -6.75 -34.52 -24.24
C LYS A 310 -7.94 -33.62 -24.49
N ILE A 311 -8.08 -32.57 -23.69
CA ILE A 311 -9.09 -31.53 -23.86
C ILE A 311 -8.54 -30.46 -24.79
N PRO A 312 -9.25 -30.06 -25.85
CA PRO A 312 -8.85 -28.95 -26.69
C PRO A 312 -8.75 -27.66 -25.85
N TRP A 313 -7.55 -27.10 -25.78
CA TRP A 313 -7.28 -25.93 -24.96
C TRP A 313 -6.23 -25.05 -25.63
N ASN A 314 -6.62 -23.87 -26.04
CA ASN A 314 -5.70 -22.89 -26.60
C ASN A 314 -6.10 -21.50 -26.11
N LEU A 315 -5.55 -21.13 -24.98
CA LEU A 315 -5.59 -19.77 -24.43
C LEU A 315 -4.30 -19.05 -24.87
N THR A 316 -4.39 -18.18 -25.85
CA THR A 316 -3.29 -17.33 -26.26
C THR A 316 -3.47 -15.93 -25.69
N SER A 317 -2.36 -15.24 -25.41
CA SER A 317 -2.35 -13.85 -24.95
C SER A 317 -3.04 -12.86 -25.92
N ASP A 318 -3.29 -13.28 -27.16
CA ASP A 318 -3.93 -12.49 -28.22
C ASP A 318 -5.45 -12.58 -28.21
N LEU A 319 -6.10 -12.90 -27.11
CA LEU A 319 -7.56 -12.98 -26.91
C LEU A 319 -8.33 -13.76 -28.02
N GLY A 320 -7.60 -14.35 -28.95
CA GLY A 320 -8.12 -15.21 -30.01
C GLY A 320 -8.28 -16.64 -29.51
N VAL A 321 -9.30 -16.89 -28.68
CA VAL A 321 -9.62 -18.25 -28.21
C VAL A 321 -10.13 -19.07 -29.38
N LYS A 322 -9.31 -19.99 -29.88
CA LYS A 322 -9.70 -20.83 -31.02
C LYS A 322 -10.26 -22.21 -30.60
N LEU A 323 -9.86 -22.71 -29.43
CA LEU A 323 -10.26 -24.04 -28.95
C LEU A 323 -10.25 -24.07 -27.42
N ALA A 324 -11.43 -24.13 -26.82
CA ALA A 324 -11.61 -24.41 -25.40
C ALA A 324 -13.03 -24.94 -25.17
N PRO A 325 -13.33 -25.68 -24.10
CA PRO A 325 -14.69 -26.10 -23.76
C PRO A 325 -15.60 -24.87 -23.66
N LYS A 326 -16.82 -24.95 -24.22
CA LYS A 326 -17.82 -23.90 -23.99
C LYS A 326 -18.12 -23.84 -22.49
N ALA A 327 -17.96 -22.68 -21.91
CA ALA A 327 -18.18 -22.46 -20.49
C ALA A 327 -18.76 -21.05 -20.24
N ASP A 328 -19.82 -21.01 -19.44
CA ASP A 328 -20.54 -19.78 -19.12
C ASP A 328 -19.87 -19.03 -17.93
N SER A 329 -18.92 -19.68 -17.24
CA SER A 329 -18.19 -19.09 -16.10
C SER A 329 -16.78 -19.68 -15.98
N GLU A 330 -15.90 -18.99 -15.24
CA GLU A 330 -14.56 -19.53 -14.93
C GLU A 330 -14.63 -20.82 -14.12
N GLU A 331 -15.60 -20.96 -13.20
CA GLU A 331 -15.85 -22.19 -12.44
C GLU A 331 -16.13 -23.37 -13.38
N ALA A 332 -16.92 -23.16 -14.43
CA ALA A 332 -17.20 -24.19 -15.43
C ALA A 332 -15.93 -24.56 -16.23
N LEU A 333 -15.03 -23.61 -16.50
CA LEU A 333 -13.74 -23.89 -17.13
C LEU A 333 -12.85 -24.76 -16.25
N TYR A 334 -12.72 -24.44 -14.97
CA TYR A 334 -11.98 -25.25 -14.02
C TYR A 334 -12.59 -26.63 -13.86
N ALA A 335 -13.92 -26.71 -13.75
CA ALA A 335 -14.65 -27.98 -13.68
C ALA A 335 -14.42 -28.87 -14.91
N ALA A 336 -14.35 -28.30 -16.13
CA ALA A 336 -14.01 -29.04 -17.34
C ALA A 336 -12.60 -29.65 -17.29
N LEU A 337 -11.70 -29.08 -16.52
CA LEU A 337 -10.38 -29.61 -16.24
C LEU A 337 -10.33 -30.50 -14.98
N GLY A 338 -11.49 -30.81 -14.37
CA GLY A 338 -11.59 -31.58 -13.14
C GLY A 338 -10.99 -30.88 -11.92
N LEU A 339 -11.03 -29.53 -11.88
CA LEU A 339 -10.54 -28.70 -10.81
C LEU A 339 -11.69 -27.92 -10.14
N PRO A 340 -11.64 -27.65 -8.84
CA PRO A 340 -12.45 -26.60 -8.25
C PRO A 340 -12.01 -25.24 -8.80
N PHE A 341 -12.87 -24.22 -8.64
CA PHE A 341 -12.50 -22.84 -8.96
C PHE A 341 -11.27 -22.41 -8.14
N ILE A 342 -10.33 -21.77 -8.81
CA ILE A 342 -9.15 -21.19 -8.19
C ILE A 342 -9.34 -19.67 -8.17
N GLU A 343 -9.31 -19.10 -6.97
CA GLU A 343 -9.44 -17.66 -6.78
C GLU A 343 -8.37 -16.88 -7.56
N PRO A 344 -8.71 -15.75 -8.17
CA PRO A 344 -7.75 -14.95 -8.95
C PRO A 344 -6.45 -14.63 -8.18
N GLU A 345 -6.55 -14.37 -6.88
CA GLU A 345 -5.42 -14.07 -6.01
C GLU A 345 -4.37 -15.19 -5.96
N LEU A 346 -4.78 -16.44 -6.17
CA LEU A 346 -3.89 -17.61 -6.10
C LEU A 346 -3.21 -17.94 -7.43
N ARG A 347 -3.61 -17.32 -8.55
CA ARG A 347 -3.20 -17.68 -9.92
C ARG A 347 -1.81 -17.15 -10.28
N GLU A 348 -0.76 -17.66 -9.63
CA GLU A 348 0.63 -17.21 -9.84
C GLU A 348 1.58 -18.34 -10.27
N GLY A 349 1.07 -19.56 -10.54
CA GLY A 349 1.90 -20.71 -10.91
C GLY A 349 2.80 -21.21 -9.78
N LEU A 350 2.32 -21.13 -8.54
CA LEU A 350 3.08 -21.53 -7.34
C LEU A 350 2.51 -22.80 -6.67
N GLY A 351 1.93 -23.70 -7.49
CA GLY A 351 1.40 -24.98 -7.06
C GLY A 351 -0.08 -24.94 -6.65
N GLU A 352 -0.82 -23.89 -7.01
CA GLU A 352 -2.25 -23.77 -6.74
C GLU A 352 -3.07 -24.81 -7.53
N ILE A 353 -2.61 -25.23 -8.71
CA ILE A 353 -3.29 -26.27 -9.50
C ILE A 353 -3.14 -27.64 -8.82
N GLU A 354 -1.94 -27.97 -8.31
CA GLU A 354 -1.72 -29.20 -7.55
C GLU A 354 -2.53 -29.19 -6.24
N ALA A 355 -2.58 -28.05 -5.55
CA ALA A 355 -3.39 -27.87 -4.36
C ALA A 355 -4.89 -28.04 -4.65
N ALA A 356 -5.36 -27.57 -5.81
CA ALA A 356 -6.73 -27.79 -6.28
C ALA A 356 -7.01 -29.27 -6.56
N GLU A 357 -6.10 -29.97 -7.26
CA GLU A 357 -6.20 -31.40 -7.55
C GLU A 357 -6.31 -32.26 -6.28
N THR A 358 -5.56 -31.91 -5.25
CA THR A 358 -5.48 -32.66 -3.99
C THR A 358 -6.54 -32.23 -2.96
N GLY A 359 -7.41 -31.28 -3.28
CA GLY A 359 -8.45 -30.79 -2.37
C GLY A 359 -7.93 -29.95 -1.20
N LEU A 360 -6.71 -29.40 -1.33
CA LEU A 360 -6.08 -28.55 -0.32
C LEU A 360 -6.54 -27.08 -0.39
N LEU A 361 -7.17 -26.67 -1.48
CA LEU A 361 -7.76 -25.32 -1.55
C LEU A 361 -9.02 -25.28 -0.68
N LYS A 362 -9.05 -24.31 0.23
CA LYS A 362 -10.16 -24.02 1.14
C LYS A 362 -10.65 -22.60 0.94
N PRO A 363 -11.84 -22.24 1.45
CA PRO A 363 -12.33 -20.87 1.42
C PRO A 363 -11.33 -19.93 2.09
N LEU A 364 -10.94 -18.88 1.37
CA LEU A 364 -9.98 -17.90 1.84
C LEU A 364 -10.59 -16.97 2.89
N VAL A 365 -9.74 -16.39 3.72
CA VAL A 365 -10.15 -15.34 4.66
C VAL A 365 -10.75 -14.15 3.89
N GLU A 366 -11.77 -13.54 4.48
CA GLU A 366 -12.48 -12.37 3.94
C GLU A 366 -12.43 -11.21 4.94
N ALA A 367 -12.55 -9.97 4.46
CA ALA A 367 -12.52 -8.79 5.32
C ALA A 367 -13.56 -8.81 6.44
N TRP A 368 -14.74 -9.35 6.18
CA TRP A 368 -15.81 -9.46 7.19
C TRP A 368 -15.55 -10.49 8.28
N HIS A 369 -14.55 -11.38 8.14
CA HIS A 369 -14.11 -12.27 9.20
C HIS A 369 -13.32 -11.53 10.29
N ILE A 370 -12.71 -10.38 9.96
CA ILE A 370 -11.85 -9.65 10.91
C ILE A 370 -12.72 -9.00 11.98
N GLN A 371 -12.52 -9.41 13.24
CA GLN A 371 -13.28 -8.93 14.39
C GLN A 371 -12.61 -7.74 15.08
N GLY A 372 -11.30 -7.59 14.92
CA GLY A 372 -10.55 -6.52 15.53
C GLY A 372 -9.11 -6.48 15.08
N ILE A 373 -8.37 -5.51 15.56
CA ILE A 373 -7.03 -5.16 15.07
C ILE A 373 -6.08 -4.88 16.22
N PHE A 374 -4.81 -5.16 15.97
CA PHE A 374 -3.68 -4.76 16.81
C PHE A 374 -2.80 -3.77 16.04
N HIS A 375 -1.65 -3.41 16.58
CA HIS A 375 -0.62 -2.57 15.97
C HIS A 375 -1.19 -1.22 15.50
N ASN A 376 -1.52 -0.38 16.49
CA ASN A 376 -2.03 0.97 16.26
C ASN A 376 -1.33 1.95 17.19
N HIS A 377 -0.91 3.08 16.63
CA HIS A 377 -0.19 4.15 17.32
C HIS A 377 -1.11 5.34 17.60
N THR A 378 -0.81 6.05 18.68
CA THR A 378 -1.56 7.22 19.11
C THR A 378 -0.62 8.40 19.33
N THR A 379 -1.17 9.56 19.74
CA THR A 379 -0.35 10.70 20.16
C THR A 379 0.53 10.44 21.39
N TYR A 380 0.46 9.26 21.98
CA TYR A 380 1.43 8.85 23.00
C TYR A 380 2.81 8.58 22.38
N SER A 381 2.90 8.06 21.16
CA SER A 381 4.17 7.97 20.41
C SER A 381 4.16 8.93 19.22
N ASP A 382 4.08 8.45 18.02
CA ASP A 382 4.15 9.19 16.77
C ASP A 382 2.87 9.15 15.94
N GLY A 383 1.79 8.55 16.47
CA GLY A 383 0.48 8.64 15.88
C GLY A 383 -0.05 10.08 15.87
N SER A 384 -0.86 10.43 14.89
CA SER A 384 -1.47 11.76 14.74
C SER A 384 -2.85 11.87 15.38
N ALA A 385 -3.47 10.75 15.75
CA ALA A 385 -4.78 10.70 16.39
C ALA A 385 -4.68 10.38 17.89
N SER A 386 -5.61 10.92 18.68
CA SER A 386 -5.68 10.59 20.10
C SER A 386 -6.14 9.15 20.34
N LEU A 387 -5.90 8.63 21.56
CA LEU A 387 -6.40 7.33 21.98
C LEU A 387 -7.93 7.23 21.80
N ASP A 388 -8.67 8.27 22.19
CA ASP A 388 -10.13 8.33 22.05
C ASP A 388 -10.56 8.30 20.58
N ASP A 389 -9.90 9.07 19.68
CA ASP A 389 -10.24 9.12 18.27
C ASP A 389 -9.98 7.77 17.58
N MET A 390 -8.88 7.10 17.90
CA MET A 390 -8.56 5.76 17.34
C MET A 390 -9.62 4.74 17.74
N VAL A 391 -10.05 4.73 19.01
CA VAL A 391 -11.10 3.82 19.51
C VAL A 391 -12.45 4.12 18.88
N VAL A 392 -12.82 5.41 18.74
CA VAL A 392 -14.08 5.82 18.09
C VAL A 392 -14.08 5.41 16.62
N ALA A 393 -12.98 5.64 15.91
CA ALA A 393 -12.85 5.25 14.51
C ALA A 393 -12.91 3.72 14.33
N ALA A 394 -12.18 2.96 15.12
CA ALA A 394 -12.23 1.50 15.08
C ALA A 394 -13.64 0.96 15.32
N LYS A 395 -14.36 1.52 16.32
CA LYS A 395 -15.75 1.16 16.57
C LYS A 395 -16.67 1.50 15.40
N SER A 396 -16.48 2.66 14.75
CA SER A 396 -17.29 3.08 13.60
C SER A 396 -17.08 2.20 12.37
N LEU A 397 -15.88 1.60 12.25
CA LEU A 397 -15.52 0.60 11.24
C LEU A 397 -16.10 -0.79 11.57
N GLY A 398 -16.73 -0.98 12.72
CA GLY A 398 -17.38 -2.23 13.12
C GLY A 398 -16.44 -3.21 13.82
N TYR A 399 -15.21 -2.82 14.18
CA TYR A 399 -14.33 -3.66 14.98
C TYR A 399 -14.87 -3.86 16.40
N ARG A 400 -14.74 -5.09 16.89
CA ARG A 400 -15.16 -5.50 18.24
C ARG A 400 -14.06 -5.32 19.28
N TYR A 401 -12.80 -5.19 18.81
CA TYR A 401 -11.67 -4.81 19.68
C TYR A 401 -10.61 -4.04 18.90
N ILE A 402 -9.83 -3.26 19.65
CA ILE A 402 -8.63 -2.58 19.19
C ILE A 402 -7.51 -2.75 20.21
N GLY A 403 -6.33 -3.12 19.73
CA GLY A 403 -5.09 -3.07 20.49
C GLY A 403 -4.36 -1.74 20.23
N ILE A 404 -3.90 -1.10 21.31
CA ILE A 404 -3.06 0.10 21.24
C ILE A 404 -1.63 -0.35 21.51
N SER A 405 -0.68 -0.03 20.61
CA SER A 405 0.70 -0.51 20.66
C SER A 405 1.71 0.56 20.29
N ASP A 406 1.63 1.70 20.96
CA ASP A 406 2.60 2.77 20.79
C ASP A 406 4.05 2.27 20.92
N HIS A 407 5.01 2.97 20.33
CA HIS A 407 6.42 2.58 20.34
C HIS A 407 7.03 2.58 21.73
N SER A 408 7.94 1.64 21.99
CA SER A 408 8.70 1.51 23.22
C SER A 408 9.87 2.48 23.32
N GLN A 409 10.54 2.50 24.46
CA GLN A 409 11.51 3.53 24.84
C GLN A 409 12.71 3.69 23.90
N SER A 410 13.12 2.67 23.17
CA SER A 410 14.27 2.74 22.24
C SER A 410 13.95 3.50 20.95
N ALA A 411 12.68 3.68 20.61
CA ALA A 411 12.25 4.40 19.42
C ALA A 411 12.24 5.93 19.67
N PHE A 412 13.40 6.54 19.88
CA PHE A 412 13.52 7.99 20.16
C PHE A 412 12.93 8.88 19.07
N TYR A 413 13.05 8.46 17.82
CA TYR A 413 12.54 9.18 16.65
C TYR A 413 11.00 9.20 16.62
N ALA A 414 10.36 8.22 17.23
CA ALA A 414 8.91 8.07 17.33
C ALA A 414 8.36 8.48 18.71
N ASN A 415 9.11 9.20 19.53
CA ASN A 415 8.71 9.60 20.89
C ASN A 415 8.32 8.40 21.79
N GLY A 416 9.02 7.28 21.66
CA GLY A 416 8.71 6.02 22.34
C GLY A 416 8.54 6.15 23.85
N LEU A 417 7.67 5.34 24.42
CA LEU A 417 7.21 5.44 25.80
C LEU A 417 8.28 4.96 26.78
N LYS A 418 8.61 5.79 27.78
CA LYS A 418 9.30 5.34 28.98
C LYS A 418 8.29 4.73 29.94
N GLU A 419 8.75 4.02 30.97
CA GLU A 419 7.89 3.29 31.92
C GLU A 419 6.85 4.19 32.63
N ASP A 420 7.16 5.44 32.93
CA ASP A 420 6.23 6.39 33.52
C ASP A 420 5.09 6.72 32.56
N ARG A 421 5.40 6.92 31.28
CA ARG A 421 4.39 7.16 30.24
C ARG A 421 3.58 5.91 29.91
N VAL A 422 4.14 4.71 30.02
CA VAL A 422 3.39 3.46 29.94
C VAL A 422 2.30 3.41 31.02
N ARG A 423 2.65 3.77 32.28
CA ARG A 423 1.67 3.81 33.37
C ARG A 423 0.58 4.85 33.12
N GLU A 424 0.92 6.02 32.60
CA GLU A 424 -0.01 7.08 32.22
C GLU A 424 -0.99 6.58 31.14
N GLN A 425 -0.48 5.99 30.07
CA GLN A 425 -1.29 5.45 28.98
C GLN A 425 -2.22 4.32 29.47
N HIS A 426 -1.72 3.40 30.30
CA HIS A 426 -2.52 2.33 30.86
C HIS A 426 -3.68 2.87 31.70
N ALA A 427 -3.45 3.92 32.50
CA ALA A 427 -4.50 4.58 33.28
C ALA A 427 -5.54 5.25 32.36
N ALA A 428 -5.10 5.87 31.26
CA ALA A 428 -5.99 6.46 30.26
C ALA A 428 -6.85 5.37 29.57
N ILE A 429 -6.24 4.24 29.17
CA ILE A 429 -6.98 3.10 28.59
C ILE A 429 -8.00 2.55 29.59
N ASP A 430 -7.64 2.37 30.87
CA ASP A 430 -8.57 1.90 31.90
C ASP A 430 -9.73 2.88 32.11
N GLY A 431 -9.45 4.18 32.04
CA GLY A 431 -10.47 5.22 32.04
C GLY A 431 -11.40 5.14 30.84
N LEU A 432 -10.83 4.89 29.66
CA LEU A 432 -11.59 4.76 28.40
C LEU A 432 -12.45 3.50 28.39
N ARG A 433 -11.92 2.36 28.84
CA ARG A 433 -12.67 1.10 29.00
C ARG A 433 -13.97 1.28 29.82
N LYS A 434 -13.93 2.13 30.87
CA LYS A 434 -15.11 2.37 31.75
C LYS A 434 -16.22 3.18 31.07
N ARG A 435 -15.89 4.07 30.14
CA ARG A 435 -16.84 4.96 29.47
C ARG A 435 -17.23 4.53 28.06
N THR A 436 -16.54 3.50 27.51
CA THR A 436 -16.76 3.00 26.16
C THR A 436 -17.41 1.61 26.21
N SER A 437 -18.47 1.42 25.44
CA SER A 437 -19.15 0.13 25.30
C SER A 437 -19.10 -0.35 23.83
N GLY A 438 -19.22 -1.65 23.64
CA GLY A 438 -19.35 -2.26 22.30
C GLY A 438 -18.03 -2.43 21.55
N ILE A 439 -16.88 -2.12 22.17
CA ILE A 439 -15.54 -2.43 21.68
C ILE A 439 -14.63 -2.71 22.88
N ALA A 440 -13.84 -3.77 22.82
CA ALA A 440 -12.79 -4.05 23.78
C ALA A 440 -11.50 -3.28 23.39
N ILE A 441 -10.78 -2.78 24.38
CA ILE A 441 -9.54 -2.01 24.16
C ILE A 441 -8.42 -2.76 24.85
N PHE A 442 -7.38 -3.17 24.14
CA PHE A 442 -6.26 -3.92 24.68
C PHE A 442 -5.01 -3.03 24.83
N LYS A 443 -4.31 -3.21 25.97
CA LYS A 443 -3.04 -2.56 26.27
C LYS A 443 -1.92 -3.32 25.60
N GLY A 444 -1.32 -2.76 24.59
CA GLY A 444 -0.17 -3.33 23.90
C GLY A 444 1.01 -2.38 23.86
N ILE A 445 2.08 -2.88 23.32
CA ILE A 445 3.29 -2.15 23.01
C ILE A 445 3.95 -2.71 21.76
N GLU A 446 4.46 -1.85 20.88
CA GLU A 446 5.43 -2.24 19.90
C GLU A 446 6.82 -2.04 20.49
N ALA A 447 7.41 -3.13 20.98
CA ALA A 447 8.67 -3.14 21.68
C ALA A 447 9.86 -3.45 20.75
N ASP A 448 10.92 -2.65 20.85
CA ASP A 448 12.12 -2.82 20.04
C ASP A 448 12.88 -4.11 20.42
N ILE A 449 13.18 -4.92 19.40
CA ILE A 449 14.15 -6.00 19.52
C ILE A 449 15.55 -5.40 19.41
N LEU A 450 16.31 -5.43 20.50
CA LEU A 450 17.67 -4.90 20.58
C LEU A 450 18.64 -5.72 19.71
N PRO A 451 19.84 -5.20 19.39
CA PRO A 451 20.81 -5.91 18.55
C PRO A 451 21.22 -7.30 19.07
N ASP A 452 21.15 -7.52 20.37
CA ASP A 452 21.42 -8.79 21.02
C ASP A 452 20.20 -9.74 21.07
N GLY A 453 19.04 -9.28 20.61
CA GLY A 453 17.77 -10.03 20.61
C GLY A 453 16.97 -9.92 21.91
N MET A 454 17.43 -9.12 22.88
CA MET A 454 16.63 -8.78 24.05
C MET A 454 15.57 -7.74 23.68
N MET A 455 14.49 -7.69 24.46
CA MET A 455 13.52 -6.59 24.35
C MET A 455 14.05 -5.35 25.07
N ASP A 456 13.63 -4.17 24.66
CA ASP A 456 14.08 -2.90 25.23
C ASP A 456 13.39 -2.52 26.57
N TYR A 457 12.45 -3.33 27.03
CA TYR A 457 11.90 -3.29 28.38
C TYR A 457 12.28 -4.52 29.18
N PRO A 458 12.44 -4.39 30.51
CA PRO A 458 12.56 -5.56 31.39
C PRO A 458 11.23 -6.33 31.47
N ASP A 459 11.32 -7.60 31.84
CA ASP A 459 10.17 -8.53 31.85
C ASP A 459 9.03 -8.05 32.76
N GLU A 460 9.34 -7.37 33.88
CA GLU A 460 8.34 -6.82 34.82
C GLU A 460 7.50 -5.69 34.17
N VAL A 461 8.02 -5.03 33.16
CA VAL A 461 7.29 -4.03 32.37
C VAL A 461 6.47 -4.71 31.30
N LEU A 462 7.08 -5.63 30.56
CA LEU A 462 6.41 -6.42 29.50
C LEU A 462 5.18 -7.19 30.05
N ALA A 463 5.28 -7.73 31.25
CA ALA A 463 4.19 -8.45 31.92
C ALA A 463 2.93 -7.61 32.20
N ARG A 464 2.99 -6.29 32.04
CA ARG A 464 1.83 -5.38 32.28
C ARG A 464 0.95 -5.20 31.05
N PHE A 465 1.40 -5.65 29.90
CA PHE A 465 0.66 -5.53 28.64
C PHE A 465 -0.21 -6.75 28.38
N ASP A 466 -1.34 -6.53 27.73
CA ASP A 466 -2.23 -7.59 27.25
C ASP A 466 -1.59 -8.34 26.06
N PHE A 467 -0.74 -7.66 25.28
CA PHE A 467 0.05 -8.21 24.17
C PHE A 467 1.30 -7.37 23.90
N VAL A 468 2.33 -7.99 23.33
CA VAL A 468 3.59 -7.34 22.96
C VAL A 468 3.96 -7.70 21.52
N ILE A 469 4.14 -6.69 20.69
CA ILE A 469 4.67 -6.83 19.33
C ILE A 469 6.17 -6.60 19.39
N GLY A 470 6.97 -7.61 19.07
CA GLY A 470 8.41 -7.46 18.96
C GLY A 470 8.80 -6.99 17.56
N SER A 471 9.46 -5.84 17.42
CA SER A 471 9.79 -5.25 16.12
C SER A 471 11.26 -4.86 16.00
N VAL A 472 11.78 -4.90 14.78
CA VAL A 472 13.15 -4.48 14.46
C VAL A 472 13.13 -3.10 13.80
N HIS A 473 13.66 -2.07 14.48
CA HIS A 473 13.74 -0.70 13.96
C HIS A 473 15.16 -0.18 13.76
N SER A 474 16.16 -0.98 14.10
CA SER A 474 17.56 -0.56 14.02
C SER A 474 18.46 -1.67 13.51
N ARG A 475 19.68 -1.30 13.06
CA ARG A 475 20.69 -2.28 12.62
C ARG A 475 20.24 -3.20 11.49
N PHE A 476 19.53 -2.69 10.49
CA PHE A 476 19.07 -3.42 9.31
C PHE A 476 20.18 -4.03 8.44
N ASN A 477 21.42 -3.71 8.69
CA ASN A 477 22.59 -4.16 7.94
C ASN A 477 23.38 -5.28 8.62
N LEU A 478 22.80 -5.94 9.63
CA LEU A 478 23.40 -7.13 10.22
C LEU A 478 23.50 -8.26 9.19
N PRO A 479 24.50 -9.17 9.31
CA PRO A 479 24.53 -10.41 8.56
C PRO A 479 23.27 -11.24 8.80
N GLU A 480 22.85 -12.03 7.80
CA GLU A 480 21.62 -12.84 7.85
C GLU A 480 21.55 -13.73 9.08
N GLU A 481 22.63 -14.41 9.41
CA GLU A 481 22.69 -15.31 10.57
C GLU A 481 22.49 -14.55 11.89
N GLU A 482 23.14 -13.39 12.03
CA GLU A 482 23.01 -12.56 13.23
C GLU A 482 21.60 -11.97 13.36
N GLN A 483 21.04 -11.49 12.26
CA GLN A 483 19.68 -10.95 12.25
C GLN A 483 18.65 -12.04 12.54
N THR A 484 18.82 -13.24 11.98
CA THR A 484 17.95 -14.38 12.24
C THR A 484 18.02 -14.80 13.71
N ALA A 485 19.23 -14.94 14.27
CA ALA A 485 19.43 -15.27 15.68
C ALA A 485 18.85 -14.21 16.62
N ARG A 486 18.98 -12.92 16.27
CA ARG A 486 18.39 -11.79 16.99
C ARG A 486 16.88 -11.94 17.14
N VAL A 487 16.18 -12.16 16.03
CA VAL A 487 14.72 -12.27 16.01
C VAL A 487 14.26 -13.56 16.71
N ILE A 488 14.92 -14.68 16.47
CA ILE A 488 14.61 -15.94 17.16
C ILE A 488 14.75 -15.80 18.69
N ARG A 489 15.76 -15.11 19.17
CA ARG A 489 15.93 -14.86 20.61
C ARG A 489 14.77 -14.05 21.19
N ALA A 490 14.29 -13.02 20.47
CA ALA A 490 13.14 -12.24 20.90
C ALA A 490 11.85 -13.09 20.94
N LEU A 491 11.65 -14.01 19.98
CA LEU A 491 10.50 -14.90 19.97
C LEU A 491 10.46 -15.91 21.14
N VAL A 492 11.62 -16.22 21.72
CA VAL A 492 11.68 -17.10 22.92
C VAL A 492 11.27 -16.36 24.19
N ASN A 493 11.26 -15.00 24.19
CA ASN A 493 10.79 -14.24 25.34
C ASN A 493 9.29 -14.52 25.59
N PRO A 494 8.90 -14.95 26.82
CA PRO A 494 7.53 -15.37 27.11
C PRO A 494 6.49 -14.25 26.93
N TYR A 495 6.87 -12.99 27.09
CA TYR A 495 5.97 -11.85 27.01
C TYR A 495 5.75 -11.35 25.57
N VAL A 496 6.64 -11.66 24.63
CA VAL A 496 6.41 -11.35 23.21
C VAL A 496 5.29 -12.25 22.71
N THR A 497 4.25 -11.67 22.13
CA THR A 497 3.08 -12.39 21.60
C THR A 497 3.11 -12.51 20.09
N MET A 498 3.64 -11.49 19.39
CA MET A 498 3.74 -11.49 17.93
C MET A 498 5.00 -10.79 17.43
N LEU A 499 5.45 -11.19 16.26
CA LEU A 499 6.54 -10.56 15.52
C LEU A 499 5.95 -9.52 14.54
N GLY A 500 6.25 -8.24 14.73
CA GLY A 500 5.81 -7.14 13.88
C GLY A 500 6.64 -7.04 12.60
N HIS A 501 6.00 -6.66 11.46
CA HIS A 501 6.62 -6.45 10.13
C HIS A 501 7.97 -7.16 9.93
N PRO A 502 7.97 -8.49 9.84
CA PRO A 502 9.10 -9.38 10.12
C PRO A 502 10.34 -9.21 9.25
N THR A 503 10.24 -8.54 8.11
CA THR A 503 11.40 -8.26 7.25
C THR A 503 11.78 -6.78 7.22
N GLY A 504 10.94 -5.91 7.75
CA GLY A 504 11.14 -4.46 7.72
C GLY A 504 11.21 -3.87 6.32
N ARG A 505 10.67 -4.57 5.30
CA ARG A 505 10.62 -4.08 3.92
C ARG A 505 9.73 -2.84 3.78
N LEU A 506 10.05 -2.01 2.79
CA LEU A 506 9.17 -0.96 2.28
C LEU A 506 9.07 -1.12 0.77
N LEU A 507 7.92 -1.50 0.28
CA LEU A 507 7.67 -1.75 -1.14
C LEU A 507 8.07 -0.54 -1.98
N LEU A 508 8.74 -0.79 -3.09
CA LEU A 508 9.29 0.22 -4.00
C LEU A 508 10.28 1.22 -3.39
N SER A 509 10.63 1.07 -2.10
CA SER A 509 11.53 1.98 -1.39
C SER A 509 12.76 1.25 -0.82
N ARG A 510 12.56 0.29 0.07
CA ARG A 510 13.63 -0.42 0.75
C ARG A 510 13.37 -1.92 0.75
N GLU A 511 14.33 -2.71 0.33
CA GLU A 511 14.28 -4.17 0.52
C GLU A 511 14.31 -4.51 2.02
N GLY A 512 13.71 -5.63 2.37
CA GLY A 512 13.81 -6.18 3.72
C GLY A 512 15.27 -6.42 4.13
N TYR A 513 15.54 -6.40 5.41
CA TYR A 513 16.85 -6.82 5.90
C TYR A 513 17.07 -8.32 5.65
N ARG A 514 18.33 -8.73 5.58
CA ARG A 514 18.67 -10.14 5.36
C ARG A 514 18.28 -10.96 6.58
N ILE A 515 17.41 -11.95 6.40
CA ILE A 515 16.91 -12.83 7.45
C ILE A 515 16.41 -14.14 6.84
N ASP A 516 16.70 -15.26 7.49
CA ASP A 516 16.10 -16.55 7.13
C ASP A 516 14.69 -16.67 7.76
N MET A 517 13.71 -16.23 6.98
CA MET A 517 12.31 -16.22 7.43
C MET A 517 11.74 -17.62 7.69
N LYS A 518 12.25 -18.67 7.04
CA LYS A 518 11.78 -20.04 7.34
C LYS A 518 12.19 -20.45 8.74
N ARG A 519 13.46 -20.22 9.11
CA ARG A 519 13.91 -20.46 10.49
C ARG A 519 13.17 -19.61 11.53
N VAL A 520 12.80 -18.38 11.18
CA VAL A 520 12.00 -17.51 12.06
C VAL A 520 10.59 -18.08 12.23
N ILE A 521 9.94 -18.53 11.15
CA ILE A 521 8.62 -19.17 11.21
C ILE A 521 8.68 -20.45 12.05
N ASP A 522 9.71 -21.29 11.87
CA ASP A 522 9.91 -22.50 12.67
C ASP A 522 10.09 -22.18 14.17
N ALA A 523 10.83 -21.11 14.49
CA ALA A 523 10.99 -20.64 15.86
C ALA A 523 9.70 -20.06 16.45
N ALA A 524 8.93 -19.34 15.65
CA ALA A 524 7.60 -18.85 16.06
C ALA A 524 6.67 -20.02 16.39
N LYS A 525 6.69 -21.10 15.60
CA LYS A 525 5.97 -22.35 15.90
C LYS A 525 6.40 -22.96 17.23
N GLN A 526 7.72 -23.09 17.46
CA GLN A 526 8.27 -23.70 18.68
C GLN A 526 7.93 -22.91 19.94
N SER A 527 7.80 -21.56 19.80
CA SER A 527 7.51 -20.64 20.90
C SER A 527 6.03 -20.26 20.98
N ASP A 528 5.17 -20.83 20.13
CA ASP A 528 3.74 -20.53 20.02
C ASP A 528 3.47 -19.02 19.81
N LYS A 529 4.22 -18.41 18.90
CA LYS A 529 4.11 -16.98 18.58
C LYS A 529 3.40 -16.75 17.26
N VAL A 530 2.70 -15.61 17.20
CA VAL A 530 2.01 -15.13 15.99
C VAL A 530 2.98 -14.30 15.14
N ILE A 531 2.84 -14.36 13.82
CA ILE A 531 3.57 -13.49 12.89
C ILE A 531 2.60 -12.48 12.28
N GLU A 532 3.00 -11.23 12.26
CA GLU A 532 2.21 -10.17 11.65
C GLU A 532 2.22 -10.27 10.12
N ILE A 533 1.04 -10.04 9.53
CA ILE A 533 0.89 -9.48 8.20
C ILE A 533 0.59 -7.99 8.40
N ASN A 534 1.62 -7.17 8.39
CA ASN A 534 1.49 -5.72 8.45
C ASN A 534 0.79 -5.25 7.19
N ALA A 535 -0.38 -4.67 7.36
CA ALA A 535 -1.28 -4.31 6.26
C ALA A 535 -0.99 -2.92 5.68
N ASN A 536 -0.05 -2.17 6.27
CA ASN A 536 0.35 -0.88 5.72
C ASN A 536 0.76 -1.05 4.25
N PRO A 537 0.15 -0.29 3.31
CA PRO A 537 0.37 -0.46 1.88
C PRO A 537 1.83 -0.33 1.42
N HIS A 538 2.66 0.36 2.19
CA HIS A 538 4.09 0.48 1.93
C HIS A 538 4.89 -0.74 2.40
N ARG A 539 4.31 -1.61 3.25
CA ARG A 539 4.99 -2.78 3.81
C ARG A 539 4.46 -4.09 3.24
N LEU A 540 3.20 -4.43 3.51
CA LEU A 540 2.57 -5.71 3.25
C LEU A 540 3.48 -6.89 3.66
N ASP A 541 3.91 -6.88 4.92
CA ASP A 541 4.94 -7.71 5.51
C ASP A 541 4.38 -8.48 6.73
N LEU A 542 4.23 -9.73 6.69
CA LEU A 542 4.86 -10.85 5.98
C LEU A 542 4.52 -10.88 4.47
N ASP A 543 5.50 -11.24 3.64
CA ASP A 543 5.29 -11.48 2.21
C ASP A 543 4.31 -12.65 1.99
N TRP A 544 3.35 -12.49 1.08
CA TRP A 544 2.36 -13.52 0.79
C TRP A 544 2.98 -14.86 0.35
N ARG A 545 4.16 -14.85 -0.24
CA ARG A 545 4.90 -16.06 -0.66
C ARG A 545 5.34 -16.93 0.52
N LEU A 546 5.42 -16.35 1.72
CA LEU A 546 5.79 -17.02 2.96
C LEU A 546 4.56 -17.46 3.77
N CYS A 547 3.38 -16.91 3.50
CA CYS A 547 2.15 -17.25 4.21
C CYS A 547 1.81 -18.75 4.10
N ARG A 548 2.04 -19.35 2.92
CA ARG A 548 1.83 -20.78 2.72
C ARG A 548 2.74 -21.61 3.63
N TYR A 549 4.02 -21.25 3.74
CA TYR A 549 4.94 -21.94 4.63
C TYR A 549 4.52 -21.78 6.10
N ALA A 550 4.11 -20.59 6.52
CA ALA A 550 3.59 -20.37 7.87
C ALA A 550 2.37 -21.26 8.17
N LYS A 551 1.42 -21.36 7.23
CA LYS A 551 0.26 -22.26 7.30
C LYS A 551 0.70 -23.74 7.43
N GLU A 552 1.62 -24.20 6.58
CA GLU A 552 2.14 -25.57 6.58
C GLU A 552 2.81 -25.94 7.93
N GLN A 553 3.49 -24.97 8.56
CA GLN A 553 4.06 -25.12 9.91
C GLN A 553 3.02 -24.98 11.02
N GLY A 554 1.80 -24.54 10.72
CA GLY A 554 0.73 -24.28 11.69
C GLY A 554 0.95 -23.01 12.51
N VAL A 555 1.73 -22.06 12.02
CA VAL A 555 1.90 -20.73 12.62
C VAL A 555 0.71 -19.85 12.26
N LYS A 556 0.09 -19.23 13.25
CA LYS A 556 -0.99 -18.27 13.05
C LYS A 556 -0.43 -16.91 12.66
N VAL A 557 -1.25 -16.14 11.92
CA VAL A 557 -0.91 -14.76 11.56
C VAL A 557 -1.88 -13.78 12.18
N SER A 558 -1.42 -12.53 12.37
CA SER A 558 -2.25 -11.39 12.74
C SER A 558 -2.19 -10.35 11.64
N ILE A 559 -3.35 -9.89 11.16
CA ILE A 559 -3.44 -8.83 10.15
C ILE A 559 -3.64 -7.50 10.87
N ASN A 560 -2.65 -6.61 10.80
CA ASN A 560 -2.67 -5.36 11.53
C ASN A 560 -2.32 -4.18 10.62
N PRO A 561 -2.95 -3.01 10.80
CA PRO A 561 -2.78 -1.88 9.90
C PRO A 561 -1.48 -1.09 10.11
N ASP A 562 -0.84 -1.17 11.29
CA ASP A 562 0.26 -0.28 11.69
C ASP A 562 -0.17 1.20 11.53
N ALA A 563 -1.38 1.48 12.06
CA ALA A 563 -2.06 2.74 11.82
C ALA A 563 -1.54 3.84 12.73
N HIS A 564 -1.12 4.97 12.14
CA HIS A 564 -0.68 6.18 12.82
C HIS A 564 -1.73 7.31 12.75
N ALA A 565 -2.86 7.05 12.12
CA ALA A 565 -4.02 7.93 12.01
C ALA A 565 -5.30 7.10 11.85
N THR A 566 -6.46 7.72 12.04
CA THR A 566 -7.75 7.02 11.97
C THR A 566 -8.06 6.44 10.59
N ASP A 567 -7.60 7.07 9.52
CA ASP A 567 -7.75 6.57 8.14
C ASP A 567 -6.90 5.32 7.86
N GLY A 568 -5.75 5.18 8.54
CA GLY A 568 -4.91 3.99 8.42
C GLY A 568 -5.57 2.70 8.96
N LEU A 569 -6.63 2.79 9.77
CA LEU A 569 -7.36 1.60 10.26
C LEU A 569 -8.03 0.82 9.12
N GLU A 570 -8.30 1.45 7.99
CA GLU A 570 -8.89 0.84 6.80
C GLU A 570 -7.86 -0.01 6.01
N ASP A 571 -6.57 0.18 6.25
CA ASP A 571 -5.49 -0.53 5.55
C ASP A 571 -5.52 -2.05 5.77
N VAL A 572 -6.23 -2.53 6.78
CA VAL A 572 -6.48 -3.97 7.03
C VAL A 572 -6.93 -4.71 5.76
N ALA A 573 -7.68 -4.05 4.89
CA ALA A 573 -8.13 -4.62 3.61
C ALA A 573 -6.96 -5.09 2.72
N PHE A 574 -5.82 -4.38 2.75
CA PHE A 574 -4.63 -4.76 2.00
C PHE A 574 -3.92 -5.96 2.63
N GLY A 575 -3.92 -6.06 3.96
CA GLY A 575 -3.42 -7.24 4.67
C GLY A 575 -4.26 -8.49 4.39
N VAL A 576 -5.59 -8.34 4.31
CA VAL A 576 -6.49 -9.43 3.88
C VAL A 576 -6.16 -9.88 2.45
N ASN A 577 -5.84 -8.94 1.53
CA ASN A 577 -5.40 -9.31 0.18
C ASN A 577 -4.11 -10.15 0.20
N VAL A 578 -3.15 -9.80 1.07
CA VAL A 578 -1.92 -10.60 1.27
C VAL A 578 -2.24 -11.99 1.80
N ALA A 579 -3.09 -12.09 2.82
CA ALA A 579 -3.50 -13.37 3.40
C ALA A 579 -4.22 -14.26 2.37
N ARG A 580 -5.17 -13.71 1.60
CA ARG A 580 -5.86 -14.41 0.50
C ARG A 580 -4.88 -14.90 -0.56
N LYS A 581 -3.98 -14.02 -0.99
CA LYS A 581 -2.94 -14.35 -1.97
C LYS A 581 -1.98 -15.43 -1.46
N GLY A 582 -1.73 -15.46 -0.16
CA GLY A 582 -0.97 -16.49 0.53
C GLY A 582 -1.73 -17.80 0.80
N GLY A 583 -3.02 -17.88 0.42
CA GLY A 583 -3.86 -19.07 0.57
C GLY A 583 -4.33 -19.33 2.00
N LEU A 584 -4.47 -18.27 2.82
CA LEU A 584 -4.88 -18.40 4.22
C LEU A 584 -6.41 -18.45 4.36
N GLU A 585 -6.87 -19.31 5.25
CA GLU A 585 -8.25 -19.45 5.71
C GLU A 585 -8.50 -18.55 6.93
N ALA A 586 -9.75 -18.32 7.30
CA ALA A 586 -10.09 -17.58 8.50
C ALA A 586 -9.48 -18.19 9.77
N SER A 587 -9.38 -19.51 9.83
CA SER A 587 -8.80 -20.24 10.98
C SER A 587 -7.32 -20.00 11.21
N GLU A 588 -6.56 -19.54 10.21
CA GLU A 588 -5.14 -19.21 10.34
C GLU A 588 -4.88 -17.75 10.75
N VAL A 589 -5.93 -16.92 10.79
CA VAL A 589 -5.83 -15.50 11.11
C VAL A 589 -6.44 -15.25 12.49
N VAL A 590 -5.62 -14.86 13.46
CA VAL A 590 -6.09 -14.68 14.85
C VAL A 590 -7.13 -13.55 14.99
N ASN A 591 -7.08 -12.52 14.13
CA ASN A 591 -8.04 -11.40 14.14
C ASN A 591 -9.48 -11.81 13.85
N THR A 592 -9.73 -13.05 13.42
CA THR A 592 -11.07 -13.60 13.21
C THR A 592 -11.74 -14.05 14.52
N LEU A 593 -10.97 -14.16 15.59
CA LEU A 593 -11.47 -14.49 16.92
C LEU A 593 -12.18 -13.29 17.55
N GLY A 594 -13.16 -13.59 18.42
CA GLY A 594 -13.85 -12.58 19.19
C GLY A 594 -13.00 -12.01 20.33
N PRO A 595 -13.45 -10.89 20.96
CA PRO A 595 -12.70 -10.22 22.03
C PRO A 595 -12.45 -11.08 23.25
N ASP A 596 -13.30 -12.09 23.53
CA ASP A 596 -13.15 -12.98 24.67
C ASP A 596 -12.14 -14.11 24.43
N ASP A 597 -11.92 -14.47 23.14
CA ASP A 597 -11.11 -15.60 22.74
C ASP A 597 -9.69 -15.19 22.27
N ILE A 598 -9.52 -13.93 21.87
CA ILE A 598 -8.28 -13.50 21.20
C ILE A 598 -7.08 -13.44 22.15
N LEU A 599 -7.21 -12.86 23.35
CA LEU A 599 -6.09 -12.80 24.30
C LEU A 599 -5.63 -14.19 24.76
N PRO A 600 -6.52 -15.13 25.10
CA PRO A 600 -6.12 -16.51 25.36
C PRO A 600 -5.37 -17.17 24.20
N ALA A 601 -5.75 -16.86 22.96
CA ALA A 601 -5.10 -17.38 21.75
C ALA A 601 -3.73 -16.75 21.47
N LEU A 602 -3.43 -15.57 22.03
CA LEU A 602 -2.13 -14.90 21.93
C LEU A 602 -1.18 -15.27 23.09
N SER A 603 -1.74 -15.74 24.21
CA SER A 603 -0.96 -16.11 25.38
C SER A 603 -0.46 -17.55 25.22
N ALA A 604 0.86 -17.74 25.14
CA ALA A 604 1.42 -19.08 25.29
C ALA A 604 1.01 -19.64 26.67
N PRO A 605 0.65 -20.92 26.79
CA PRO A 605 0.41 -21.49 28.09
C PRO A 605 1.69 -21.35 28.93
N HIS A 606 1.61 -20.58 30.01
CA HIS A 606 2.67 -20.49 31.01
C HIS A 606 2.76 -21.87 31.72
N HIS A 607 3.58 -22.75 31.21
CA HIS A 607 3.93 -24.03 31.86
C HIS A 607 5.19 -23.88 32.70
#